data_2be84e1bdad14160ecaecdb956e378b8
#
_entry.id   2be84e1bdad14160ecaecdb956e378b8
#
_cell.length_a   1.000
_cell.length_b   1.000
_cell.length_c   1.000
_cell.angle_alpha   90.00
_cell.angle_beta   90.00
_cell.angle_gamma   90.00
#
_symmetry.space_group_name_H-M   'P 1'
#
loop_
_entity.id
_entity.type
_entity.pdbx_description
1 polymer ?
#
loop_
_entity_poly.entity_id
_entity_poly.type
_entity_poly.pdbx_seq_one_letter_code
_entity_poly.pdbx_strand_id
1 'polypeptide(L)'
;MIRSILREYIEEKELKEGFDDAGRPDMKYYAFDWDDNIMMMPTKIIVQTEEGDEVGMSTEDFAEYRGMLGKEPFEYNGETIVGYSENPYRNFTTEGDSQFIVDAMVADIGPSWDDFVEAVNGGSIFSIITARGHTPSVLKDAVYNMIMTNHKGINKEELVSNLKKFRDFAGEEGMTDEDLIEKYLDMLKFHPVTYGEGSAANPEEGKIKALQGFVSYVKDMASRLRQRAFFKDDVSNNFVPDFEPTIGFSDDDPANLKAIGDYLKKAYPDGDKPVKTYLTKGGEKKEV
;
A
#
# COMPACT_ATOMS: atom_id res chain seq x y z
N MET A 1 -12.18 34.27 -23.95
CA MET A 1 -13.22 33.24 -23.87
C MET A 1 -12.64 31.81 -23.79
N ILE A 2 -11.91 31.28 -24.79
CA ILE A 2 -11.34 29.92 -24.74
C ILE A 2 -10.33 29.74 -23.58
N ARG A 3 -9.48 30.77 -23.30
CA ARG A 3 -8.53 30.69 -22.16
C ARG A 3 -9.21 30.75 -20.79
N SER A 4 -10.36 31.39 -20.64
CA SER A 4 -11.12 31.38 -19.37
C SER A 4 -11.82 30.06 -19.15
N ILE A 5 -12.39 29.46 -20.21
CA ILE A 5 -13.04 28.15 -20.14
C ILE A 5 -12.00 27.02 -19.85
N LEU A 6 -10.80 27.08 -20.46
CA LEU A 6 -9.71 26.15 -20.17
C LEU A 6 -9.18 26.33 -18.74
N ARG A 7 -9.13 27.55 -18.23
CA ARG A 7 -8.71 27.82 -16.87
C ARG A 7 -9.74 27.34 -15.85
N GLU A 8 -11.03 27.61 -16.07
CA GLU A 8 -12.12 27.04 -15.27
C GLU A 8 -12.13 25.50 -15.31
N TYR A 9 -11.93 24.90 -16.50
CA TYR A 9 -11.88 23.43 -16.65
C TYR A 9 -10.65 22.80 -15.96
N ILE A 10 -9.50 23.48 -15.99
CA ILE A 10 -8.28 23.04 -15.28
C ILE A 10 -8.47 23.24 -13.76
N GLU A 11 -9.00 24.40 -13.34
CA GLU A 11 -9.32 24.66 -11.93
C GLU A 11 -10.40 23.70 -11.39
N GLU A 12 -11.44 23.35 -12.17
CA GLU A 12 -12.43 22.32 -11.82
C GLU A 12 -11.82 20.91 -11.74
N LYS A 13 -10.84 20.57 -12.60
CA LYS A 13 -10.19 19.26 -12.58
C LYS A 13 -9.18 19.16 -11.44
N GLU A 14 -8.46 20.23 -11.13
CA GLU A 14 -7.54 20.32 -9.99
C GLU A 14 -8.26 20.30 -8.63
N LEU A 15 -9.55 20.73 -8.59
CA LEU A 15 -10.38 20.65 -7.38
C LEU A 15 -10.92 19.25 -7.08
N LYS A 16 -10.88 18.31 -8.06
CA LYS A 16 -11.55 17.00 -7.95
C LYS A 16 -10.72 15.91 -7.27
N GLU A 17 -9.43 16.08 -7.12
CA GLU A 17 -8.58 15.07 -6.46
C GLU A 17 -8.39 15.43 -4.98
N GLY A 18 -8.93 14.60 -4.09
CA GLY A 18 -8.86 14.76 -2.63
C GLY A 18 -9.94 15.67 -2.02
N PHE A 19 -10.78 16.32 -2.85
CA PHE A 19 -11.92 17.13 -2.40
C PHE A 19 -13.16 16.86 -3.26
N ASP A 20 -14.35 16.86 -2.63
CA ASP A 20 -15.61 16.72 -3.34
C ASP A 20 -16.03 18.03 -4.06
N ASP A 21 -17.13 17.97 -4.85
CA ASP A 21 -17.66 19.13 -5.60
C ASP A 21 -18.09 20.32 -4.70
N ALA A 22 -18.19 20.12 -3.38
CA ALA A 22 -18.46 21.15 -2.40
C ALA A 22 -17.19 21.68 -1.70
N GLY A 23 -15.99 21.29 -2.18
CA GLY A 23 -14.70 21.67 -1.58
C GLY A 23 -14.42 21.01 -0.24
N ARG A 24 -15.08 19.89 0.06
CA ARG A 24 -14.87 19.12 1.29
C ARG A 24 -13.85 18.01 1.03
N PRO A 25 -12.93 17.71 2.00
CA PRO A 25 -12.00 16.61 1.84
C PRO A 25 -12.74 15.29 1.54
N ASP A 26 -12.49 14.71 0.36
CA ASP A 26 -12.91 13.36 -0.01
C ASP A 26 -11.71 12.43 0.18
N MET A 27 -11.53 11.95 1.41
CA MET A 27 -10.38 11.13 1.77
C MET A 27 -10.62 9.69 1.38
N LYS A 28 -9.88 9.24 0.38
CA LYS A 28 -9.80 7.83 0.01
C LYS A 28 -8.75 7.13 0.88
N TYR A 29 -8.99 5.84 1.16
CA TYR A 29 -8.12 5.03 1.98
C TYR A 29 -7.78 3.74 1.26
N TYR A 30 -6.49 3.41 1.24
CA TYR A 30 -5.99 2.25 0.52
C TYR A 30 -5.11 1.39 1.42
N ALA A 31 -5.11 0.09 1.16
CA ALA A 31 -4.11 -0.81 1.67
C ALA A 31 -3.61 -1.67 0.51
N PHE A 32 -2.30 -1.77 0.37
CA PHE A 32 -1.65 -2.45 -0.74
C PHE A 32 -0.70 -3.51 -0.22
N ASP A 33 -0.69 -4.68 -0.84
CA ASP A 33 0.51 -5.50 -0.82
C ASP A 33 1.61 -4.84 -1.68
N TRP A 34 2.86 -5.26 -1.50
CA TRP A 34 3.99 -4.69 -2.23
C TRP A 34 4.36 -5.51 -3.46
N ASP A 35 4.75 -6.78 -3.22
CA ASP A 35 5.25 -7.68 -4.25
C ASP A 35 4.15 -8.10 -5.22
N ASP A 36 4.48 -8.15 -6.51
CA ASP A 36 3.60 -8.58 -7.59
C ASP A 36 2.23 -7.84 -7.63
N ASN A 37 2.08 -6.83 -6.78
CA ASN A 37 0.90 -5.96 -6.66
C ASN A 37 1.21 -4.49 -7.00
N ILE A 38 2.04 -3.77 -6.22
CA ILE A 38 2.52 -2.43 -6.56
C ILE A 38 3.74 -2.53 -7.49
N MET A 39 4.70 -3.40 -7.14
CA MET A 39 5.98 -3.55 -7.83
C MET A 39 6.28 -5.01 -8.11
N MET A 40 6.79 -5.29 -9.32
CA MET A 40 7.32 -6.59 -9.72
C MET A 40 8.79 -6.67 -9.27
N MET A 41 9.01 -6.99 -7.99
CA MET A 41 10.33 -6.92 -7.39
C MET A 41 11.28 -8.01 -7.92
N PRO A 42 12.55 -7.68 -8.22
CA PRO A 42 13.54 -8.65 -8.68
C PRO A 42 14.05 -9.58 -7.56
N THR A 43 13.64 -9.34 -6.31
CA THR A 43 14.05 -10.12 -5.13
C THR A 43 13.68 -11.60 -5.29
N LYS A 44 14.60 -12.50 -4.95
CA LYS A 44 14.43 -13.94 -5.13
C LYS A 44 14.39 -14.67 -3.80
N ILE A 45 13.52 -15.69 -3.72
CA ILE A 45 13.56 -16.73 -2.70
C ILE A 45 14.63 -17.75 -3.14
N ILE A 46 15.49 -18.20 -2.21
CA ILE A 46 16.60 -19.05 -2.54
C ILE A 46 16.25 -20.51 -2.24
N VAL A 47 16.27 -21.31 -3.28
CA VAL A 47 15.99 -22.76 -3.25
C VAL A 47 17.24 -23.57 -3.55
N GLN A 48 17.24 -24.85 -3.21
CA GLN A 48 18.39 -25.75 -3.38
C GLN A 48 18.13 -26.78 -4.46
N THR A 49 19.14 -26.97 -5.34
CA THR A 49 19.13 -28.02 -6.36
C THR A 49 19.56 -29.39 -5.79
N GLU A 50 19.38 -30.46 -6.56
CA GLU A 50 19.81 -31.81 -6.20
C GLU A 50 21.36 -31.90 -6.09
N GLU A 51 22.10 -31.09 -6.86
CA GLU A 51 23.55 -30.99 -6.77
C GLU A 51 24.02 -30.19 -5.54
N GLY A 52 23.13 -29.53 -4.83
CA GLY A 52 23.43 -28.70 -3.65
C GLY A 52 23.71 -27.23 -3.98
N ASP A 53 23.53 -26.81 -5.21
CA ASP A 53 23.65 -25.42 -5.64
C ASP A 53 22.41 -24.60 -5.23
N GLU A 54 22.56 -23.28 -5.12
CA GLU A 54 21.48 -22.35 -4.80
C GLU A 54 20.94 -21.66 -6.07
N VAL A 55 19.63 -21.65 -6.24
CA VAL A 55 18.92 -21.01 -7.34
C VAL A 55 17.91 -19.98 -6.79
N GLY A 56 17.81 -18.82 -7.43
CA GLY A 56 16.84 -17.79 -7.08
C GLY A 56 15.50 -17.98 -7.79
N MET A 57 14.43 -18.17 -7.03
CA MET A 57 13.05 -18.29 -7.50
C MET A 57 12.30 -16.96 -7.32
N SER A 58 11.52 -16.53 -8.32
CA SER A 58 10.67 -15.34 -8.19
C SER A 58 9.53 -15.53 -7.17
N THR A 59 8.94 -14.45 -6.70
CA THR A 59 7.76 -14.47 -5.83
C THR A 59 6.58 -15.13 -6.53
N GLU A 60 6.35 -14.85 -7.78
CA GLU A 60 5.31 -15.45 -8.62
C GLU A 60 5.52 -16.98 -8.76
N ASP A 61 6.72 -17.42 -9.16
CA ASP A 61 7.04 -18.84 -9.27
C ASP A 61 6.95 -19.54 -7.91
N PHE A 62 7.42 -18.88 -6.86
CA PHE A 62 7.31 -19.42 -5.51
C PHE A 62 5.85 -19.64 -5.09
N ALA A 63 4.94 -18.74 -5.40
CA ALA A 63 3.52 -18.91 -5.12
C ALA A 63 2.95 -20.18 -5.80
N GLU A 64 3.47 -20.52 -6.99
CA GLU A 64 3.09 -21.74 -7.72
C GLU A 64 3.73 -23.02 -7.11
N TYR A 65 5.05 -22.99 -6.86
CA TYR A 65 5.82 -24.17 -6.49
C TYR A 65 5.94 -24.42 -4.97
N ARG A 66 5.57 -23.46 -4.10
CA ARG A 66 5.74 -23.57 -2.63
C ARG A 66 5.10 -24.83 -2.03
N GLY A 67 4.06 -25.36 -2.68
CA GLY A 67 3.38 -26.58 -2.24
C GLY A 67 4.22 -27.86 -2.39
N MET A 68 5.23 -27.85 -3.28
CA MET A 68 6.13 -28.96 -3.60
C MET A 68 7.46 -28.87 -2.84
N LEU A 69 7.92 -27.65 -2.52
CA LEU A 69 9.20 -27.40 -1.84
C LEU A 69 9.36 -28.22 -0.55
N GLY A 70 10.41 -29.04 -0.52
CA GLY A 70 10.73 -29.90 0.61
C GLY A 70 9.83 -31.13 0.76
N LYS A 71 8.92 -31.42 -0.19
CA LYS A 71 8.07 -32.61 -0.21
C LYS A 71 8.43 -33.54 -1.35
N GLU A 72 8.59 -32.98 -2.56
CA GLU A 72 8.95 -33.74 -3.75
C GLU A 72 9.84 -32.88 -4.65
N PRO A 73 10.83 -33.47 -5.34
CA PRO A 73 11.63 -32.76 -6.33
C PRO A 73 10.79 -32.34 -7.52
N PHE A 74 11.15 -31.18 -8.13
CA PHE A 74 10.52 -30.69 -9.35
C PHE A 74 11.51 -29.93 -10.24
N GLU A 75 11.20 -29.81 -11.52
CA GLU A 75 12.01 -29.07 -12.50
C GLU A 75 11.67 -27.57 -12.46
N TYR A 76 12.71 -26.74 -12.38
CA TYR A 76 12.61 -25.30 -12.45
C TYR A 76 13.82 -24.71 -13.18
N ASN A 77 13.59 -24.03 -14.32
CA ASN A 77 14.63 -23.43 -15.16
C ASN A 77 15.76 -24.41 -15.60
N GLY A 78 15.43 -25.69 -15.75
CA GLY A 78 16.40 -26.73 -16.16
C GLY A 78 17.19 -27.34 -15.01
N GLU A 79 16.86 -27.02 -13.77
CA GLU A 79 17.46 -27.55 -12.55
C GLU A 79 16.41 -28.35 -11.76
N THR A 80 16.82 -29.44 -11.14
CA THR A 80 15.96 -30.21 -10.22
C THR A 80 16.01 -29.60 -8.82
N ILE A 81 14.91 -28.99 -8.38
CA ILE A 81 14.80 -28.39 -7.04
C ILE A 81 14.35 -29.45 -6.03
N VAL A 82 15.07 -29.52 -4.91
CA VAL A 82 14.79 -30.49 -3.83
C VAL A 82 14.24 -29.84 -2.55
N GLY A 83 14.39 -28.52 -2.41
CA GLY A 83 13.90 -27.84 -1.20
C GLY A 83 14.37 -26.41 -1.07
N TYR A 84 14.25 -25.90 0.17
CA TYR A 84 14.75 -24.58 0.56
C TYR A 84 16.26 -24.61 0.81
N SER A 85 16.96 -23.50 0.50
CA SER A 85 18.32 -23.29 1.01
C SER A 85 18.31 -23.06 2.53
N GLU A 86 19.49 -22.95 3.16
CA GLU A 86 19.64 -22.74 4.60
C GLU A 86 18.97 -21.44 5.08
N ASN A 87 19.02 -20.37 4.29
CA ASN A 87 18.34 -19.09 4.56
C ASN A 87 17.60 -18.59 3.32
N PRO A 88 16.43 -19.20 3.01
CA PRO A 88 15.76 -18.99 1.73
C PRO A 88 15.21 -17.57 1.55
N TYR A 89 14.88 -16.89 2.64
CA TYR A 89 14.25 -15.57 2.64
C TYR A 89 15.21 -14.43 3.05
N ARG A 90 16.54 -14.67 3.01
CA ARG A 90 17.55 -13.67 3.43
C ARG A 90 17.40 -12.30 2.77
N ASN A 91 16.97 -12.28 1.51
CA ASN A 91 16.75 -11.06 0.75
C ASN A 91 15.42 -10.32 1.09
N PHE A 92 14.57 -10.96 1.88
CA PHE A 92 13.28 -10.40 2.33
C PHE A 92 13.31 -9.93 3.79
N THR A 93 14.47 -9.97 4.44
CA THR A 93 14.66 -9.55 5.83
C THR A 93 15.47 -8.27 5.91
N THR A 94 15.76 -7.82 7.13
CA THR A 94 16.58 -6.61 7.37
C THR A 94 17.99 -6.67 6.78
N GLU A 95 18.51 -7.85 6.47
CA GLU A 95 19.79 -8.01 5.77
C GLU A 95 19.71 -7.46 4.33
N GLY A 96 18.51 -7.50 3.73
CA GLY A 96 18.23 -6.99 2.39
C GLY A 96 17.78 -5.52 2.34
N ASP A 97 17.72 -4.79 3.45
CA ASP A 97 17.13 -3.44 3.52
C ASP A 97 17.73 -2.46 2.49
N SER A 98 19.05 -2.41 2.38
CA SER A 98 19.70 -1.50 1.42
C SER A 98 19.42 -1.88 -0.04
N GLN A 99 19.37 -3.18 -0.33
CA GLN A 99 19.08 -3.67 -1.69
C GLN A 99 17.61 -3.48 -2.05
N PHE A 100 16.69 -3.59 -1.08
CA PHE A 100 15.27 -3.36 -1.30
C PHE A 100 14.97 -1.98 -1.90
N ILE A 101 15.60 -0.92 -1.39
CA ILE A 101 15.41 0.44 -1.93
C ILE A 101 15.88 0.52 -3.38
N VAL A 102 17.04 -0.06 -3.68
CA VAL A 102 17.59 -0.10 -5.06
C VAL A 102 16.66 -0.87 -5.98
N ASP A 103 16.22 -2.05 -5.56
CA ASP A 103 15.33 -2.91 -6.33
C ASP A 103 13.98 -2.21 -6.60
N ALA A 104 13.39 -1.55 -5.60
CA ALA A 104 12.15 -0.81 -5.73
C ALA A 104 12.22 0.32 -6.79
N MET A 105 13.39 0.96 -6.94
CA MET A 105 13.58 2.04 -7.92
C MET A 105 13.78 1.54 -9.36
N VAL A 106 14.11 0.27 -9.57
CA VAL A 106 14.34 -0.32 -10.90
C VAL A 106 13.28 -1.34 -11.31
N ALA A 107 12.52 -1.87 -10.35
CA ALA A 107 11.48 -2.87 -10.58
C ALA A 107 10.41 -2.39 -11.56
N ASP A 108 9.80 -3.31 -12.30
CA ASP A 108 8.65 -3.02 -13.12
C ASP A 108 7.41 -2.74 -12.25
N ILE A 109 6.43 -2.04 -12.82
CA ILE A 109 5.18 -1.72 -12.15
C ILE A 109 4.26 -2.94 -12.09
N GLY A 110 3.57 -3.10 -10.96
CA GLY A 110 2.56 -4.12 -10.76
C GLY A 110 1.13 -3.65 -11.11
N PRO A 111 0.14 -4.54 -11.01
CA PRO A 111 -1.25 -4.27 -11.43
C PRO A 111 -1.96 -3.17 -10.62
N SER A 112 -1.54 -2.88 -9.39
CA SER A 112 -2.09 -1.80 -8.55
C SER A 112 -1.29 -0.51 -8.61
N TRP A 113 -0.31 -0.39 -9.52
CA TRP A 113 0.55 0.78 -9.60
C TRP A 113 -0.22 2.08 -9.84
N ASP A 114 -1.18 2.08 -10.76
CA ASP A 114 -1.96 3.27 -11.09
C ASP A 114 -2.79 3.77 -9.88
N ASP A 115 -3.39 2.84 -9.12
CA ASP A 115 -4.09 3.20 -7.87
C ASP A 115 -3.12 3.74 -6.81
N PHE A 116 -1.90 3.18 -6.74
CA PHE A 116 -0.87 3.64 -5.83
C PHE A 116 -0.40 5.06 -6.20
N VAL A 117 -0.19 5.34 -7.50
CA VAL A 117 0.13 6.68 -8.00
C VAL A 117 -1.00 7.67 -7.70
N GLU A 118 -2.26 7.29 -7.94
CA GLU A 118 -3.43 8.10 -7.59
C GLU A 118 -3.46 8.39 -6.08
N ALA A 119 -3.23 7.37 -5.24
CA ALA A 119 -3.21 7.53 -3.80
C ALA A 119 -2.11 8.48 -3.32
N VAL A 120 -0.89 8.36 -3.87
CA VAL A 120 0.24 9.22 -3.53
C VAL A 120 -0.01 10.64 -4.01
N ASN A 121 -0.30 10.85 -5.30
CA ASN A 121 -0.48 12.18 -5.89
C ASN A 121 -1.65 12.93 -5.23
N GLY A 122 -2.75 12.22 -4.93
CA GLY A 122 -3.90 12.77 -4.23
C GLY A 122 -3.70 13.05 -2.73
N GLY A 123 -2.56 12.64 -2.15
CA GLY A 123 -2.32 12.76 -0.71
C GLY A 123 -3.22 11.86 0.15
N SER A 124 -3.70 10.77 -0.42
CA SER A 124 -4.56 9.80 0.26
C SER A 124 -3.81 9.04 1.35
N ILE A 125 -4.50 8.67 2.42
CA ILE A 125 -3.93 7.85 3.48
C ILE A 125 -3.95 6.38 3.07
N PHE A 126 -2.78 5.75 3.07
CA PHE A 126 -2.69 4.33 2.74
C PHE A 126 -1.80 3.55 3.71
N SER A 127 -1.89 2.24 3.60
CA SER A 127 -1.01 1.29 4.27
C SER A 127 -0.34 0.39 3.25
N ILE A 128 0.94 0.13 3.43
CA ILE A 128 1.64 -0.99 2.79
C ILE A 128 1.61 -2.17 3.76
N ILE A 129 1.06 -3.30 3.33
CA ILE A 129 0.93 -4.51 4.14
C ILE A 129 1.54 -5.67 3.35
N THR A 130 2.77 -6.04 3.65
CA THR A 130 3.56 -7.00 2.87
C THR A 130 4.07 -8.15 3.72
N ALA A 131 4.22 -9.33 3.11
CA ALA A 131 4.83 -10.50 3.75
C ALA A 131 6.35 -10.36 4.02
N ARG A 132 6.97 -9.28 3.57
CA ARG A 132 8.39 -9.00 3.82
C ARG A 132 8.69 -8.78 5.30
N GLY A 133 9.95 -9.04 5.68
CA GLY A 133 10.50 -8.84 7.03
C GLY A 133 11.53 -7.70 7.10
N HIS A 134 11.49 -6.75 6.16
CA HIS A 134 12.28 -5.51 6.19
C HIS A 134 11.86 -4.60 7.34
N THR A 135 12.67 -3.59 7.68
CA THR A 135 12.24 -2.57 8.64
C THR A 135 11.10 -1.73 8.05
N PRO A 136 10.11 -1.29 8.86
CA PRO A 136 9.07 -0.37 8.38
C PRO A 136 9.63 0.93 7.78
N SER A 137 10.75 1.42 8.30
CA SER A 137 11.42 2.63 7.80
C SER A 137 11.92 2.46 6.36
N VAL A 138 12.39 1.29 5.97
CA VAL A 138 12.87 1.03 4.61
C VAL A 138 11.76 1.07 3.58
N LEU A 139 10.56 0.56 3.91
CA LEU A 139 9.38 0.72 3.07
C LEU A 139 8.99 2.20 2.91
N LYS A 140 9.04 2.96 4.02
CA LYS A 140 8.81 4.41 4.01
C LYS A 140 9.84 5.13 3.15
N ASP A 141 11.14 4.78 3.28
CA ASP A 141 12.23 5.39 2.52
C ASP A 141 12.12 5.09 1.01
N ALA A 142 11.66 3.89 0.63
CA ALA A 142 11.39 3.58 -0.76
C ALA A 142 10.29 4.49 -1.34
N VAL A 143 9.16 4.67 -0.64
CA VAL A 143 8.08 5.58 -1.05
C VAL A 143 8.58 7.04 -1.08
N TYR A 144 9.35 7.48 -0.08
CA TYR A 144 9.97 8.80 -0.08
C TYR A 144 10.84 9.03 -1.33
N ASN A 145 11.71 8.07 -1.67
CA ASN A 145 12.56 8.16 -2.86
C ASN A 145 11.73 8.21 -4.15
N MET A 146 10.64 7.44 -4.24
CA MET A 146 9.73 7.49 -5.38
C MET A 146 9.09 8.89 -5.55
N ILE A 147 8.66 9.51 -4.45
CA ILE A 147 8.12 10.88 -4.45
C ILE A 147 9.19 11.88 -4.87
N MET A 148 10.37 11.83 -4.26
CA MET A 148 11.42 12.82 -4.50
C MET A 148 12.01 12.76 -5.91
N THR A 149 11.88 11.63 -6.60
CA THR A 149 12.38 11.42 -7.96
C THR A 149 11.29 11.47 -9.04
N ASN A 150 10.04 11.75 -8.68
CA ASN A 150 8.88 11.67 -9.59
C ASN A 150 8.82 10.32 -10.32
N HIS A 151 8.92 9.22 -9.57
CA HIS A 151 9.08 7.87 -10.10
C HIS A 151 7.82 7.39 -10.83
N LYS A 152 7.96 7.01 -12.12
CA LYS A 152 6.93 6.30 -12.94
C LYS A 152 5.49 6.83 -12.78
N GLY A 153 5.29 8.15 -12.83
CA GLY A 153 3.97 8.78 -12.75
C GLY A 153 3.63 9.40 -11.39
N ILE A 154 4.40 9.11 -10.34
CA ILE A 154 4.32 9.87 -9.10
C ILE A 154 4.75 11.31 -9.41
N ASN A 155 3.99 12.29 -8.90
CA ASN A 155 4.19 13.71 -9.15
C ASN A 155 4.28 14.45 -7.80
N LYS A 156 5.51 14.85 -7.43
CA LYS A 156 5.80 15.56 -6.18
C LYS A 156 5.05 16.88 -6.07
N GLU A 157 4.98 17.66 -7.16
CA GLU A 157 4.34 18.96 -7.19
C GLU A 157 2.83 18.83 -6.96
N GLU A 158 2.20 17.82 -7.55
CA GLU A 158 0.78 17.50 -7.38
C GLU A 158 0.48 17.07 -5.95
N LEU A 159 1.26 16.12 -5.40
CA LEU A 159 1.18 15.72 -4.00
C LEU A 159 1.28 16.93 -3.07
N VAL A 160 2.32 17.76 -3.23
CA VAL A 160 2.51 18.96 -2.38
C VAL A 160 1.34 19.94 -2.51
N SER A 161 0.81 20.13 -3.73
CA SER A 161 -0.37 20.97 -3.94
C SER A 161 -1.58 20.47 -3.15
N ASN A 162 -1.84 19.15 -3.19
CA ASN A 162 -2.93 18.52 -2.44
C ASN A 162 -2.69 18.58 -0.93
N LEU A 163 -1.47 18.30 -0.46
CA LEU A 163 -1.12 18.41 0.96
C LEU A 163 -1.29 19.84 1.51
N LYS A 164 -0.99 20.87 0.70
CA LYS A 164 -1.24 22.30 1.06
C LYS A 164 -2.72 22.57 1.23
N LYS A 165 -3.60 22.04 0.38
CA LYS A 165 -5.07 22.17 0.55
C LYS A 165 -5.53 21.55 1.88
N PHE A 166 -5.06 20.36 2.22
CA PHE A 166 -5.38 19.73 3.51
C PHE A 166 -4.83 20.50 4.70
N ARG A 167 -3.58 21.00 4.62
CA ARG A 167 -2.96 21.87 5.63
C ARG A 167 -3.78 23.14 5.85
N ASP A 168 -4.16 23.82 4.78
CA ASP A 168 -4.90 25.08 4.84
C ASP A 168 -6.31 24.84 5.44
N PHE A 169 -6.95 23.73 5.07
CA PHE A 169 -8.20 23.29 5.72
C PHE A 169 -7.99 23.00 7.22
N ALA A 170 -6.86 22.41 7.62
CA ALA A 170 -6.53 22.18 9.03
C ALA A 170 -6.12 23.44 9.78
N GLY A 171 -5.87 24.57 9.07
CA GLY A 171 -5.43 25.85 9.65
C GLY A 171 -4.00 25.80 10.18
N GLU A 172 -3.13 25.00 9.57
CA GLU A 172 -1.70 24.89 9.90
C GLU A 172 -0.89 25.77 8.91
N GLU A 173 0.13 26.50 9.40
CA GLU A 173 0.96 27.38 8.58
C GLU A 173 2.45 27.07 8.80
N GLY A 174 3.30 27.55 7.88
CA GLY A 174 4.75 27.64 8.07
C GLY A 174 5.57 26.38 7.77
N MET A 175 5.00 25.36 7.12
CA MET A 175 5.73 24.16 6.70
C MET A 175 6.36 24.33 5.31
N THR A 176 7.58 23.84 5.14
CA THR A 176 8.19 23.63 3.82
C THR A 176 7.53 22.49 3.06
N ASP A 177 7.79 22.37 1.76
CA ASP A 177 7.27 21.26 0.96
C ASP A 177 7.82 19.90 1.44
N GLU A 178 9.09 19.88 1.89
CA GLU A 178 9.70 18.68 2.48
C GLU A 178 9.06 18.31 3.82
N ASP A 179 8.83 19.29 4.72
CA ASP A 179 8.13 19.04 5.99
C ASP A 179 6.73 18.46 5.76
N LEU A 180 6.01 18.93 4.71
CA LEU A 180 4.70 18.41 4.37
C LEU A 180 4.75 16.95 3.91
N ILE A 181 5.75 16.61 3.06
CA ILE A 181 5.96 15.23 2.59
C ILE A 181 6.34 14.32 3.74
N GLU A 182 7.26 14.72 4.61
CA GLU A 182 7.65 13.93 5.79
C GLU A 182 6.46 13.69 6.73
N LYS A 183 5.68 14.73 7.03
CA LYS A 183 4.48 14.63 7.85
C LYS A 183 3.43 13.71 7.21
N TYR A 184 3.25 13.79 5.89
CA TYR A 184 2.38 12.89 5.14
C TYR A 184 2.83 11.44 5.30
N LEU A 185 4.11 11.16 5.06
CA LEU A 185 4.66 9.81 5.20
C LEU A 185 4.55 9.26 6.64
N ASP A 186 4.61 10.11 7.66
CA ASP A 186 4.39 9.71 9.06
C ASP A 186 2.92 9.32 9.35
N MET A 187 1.97 9.83 8.59
CA MET A 187 0.57 9.43 8.66
C MET A 187 0.29 8.09 7.98
N LEU A 188 1.13 7.68 7.02
CA LEU A 188 1.00 6.39 6.35
C LEU A 188 1.38 5.23 7.29
N LYS A 189 0.99 4.01 6.93
CA LYS A 189 1.32 2.82 7.72
C LYS A 189 2.08 1.82 6.88
N PHE A 190 3.20 1.35 7.43
CA PHE A 190 4.09 0.39 6.79
C PHE A 190 4.18 -0.86 7.67
N HIS A 191 3.61 -1.96 7.19
CA HIS A 191 3.47 -3.21 7.93
C HIS A 191 4.17 -4.37 7.20
N PRO A 192 5.48 -4.52 7.37
CA PRO A 192 6.18 -5.76 7.01
C PRO A 192 5.84 -6.82 8.05
N VAL A 193 4.90 -7.73 7.72
CA VAL A 193 4.22 -8.56 8.73
C VAL A 193 5.06 -9.69 9.30
N THR A 194 6.23 -9.98 8.69
CA THR A 194 7.21 -10.95 9.22
C THR A 194 8.40 -10.29 9.90
N TYR A 195 8.37 -8.96 10.11
CA TYR A 195 9.42 -8.21 10.79
C TYR A 195 9.34 -8.34 12.31
N GLY A 196 10.49 -8.58 12.95
CA GLY A 196 10.68 -8.49 14.40
C GLY A 196 10.20 -9.68 15.21
N GLU A 197 10.54 -9.64 16.50
CA GLU A 197 10.10 -10.63 17.50
C GLU A 197 8.59 -10.50 17.72
N GLY A 198 7.88 -11.64 17.64
CA GLY A 198 6.42 -11.68 17.79
C GLY A 198 5.65 -11.38 16.49
N SER A 199 6.35 -11.37 15.34
CA SER A 199 5.69 -11.45 14.04
C SER A 199 4.71 -12.63 13.98
N ALA A 200 3.68 -12.51 13.13
CA ALA A 200 2.68 -13.57 12.98
C ALA A 200 3.33 -14.90 12.54
N ALA A 201 2.74 -16.01 12.98
CA ALA A 201 3.23 -17.34 12.62
C ALA A 201 3.18 -17.62 11.11
N ASN A 202 2.29 -16.91 10.40
CA ASN A 202 2.20 -16.93 8.96
C ASN A 202 1.85 -15.52 8.43
N PRO A 203 2.17 -15.23 7.15
CA PRO A 203 1.90 -13.91 6.54
C PRO A 203 0.42 -13.54 6.51
N GLU A 204 -0.48 -14.49 6.28
CA GLU A 204 -1.93 -14.26 6.20
C GLU A 204 -2.47 -13.71 7.52
N GLU A 205 -2.06 -14.28 8.66
CA GLU A 205 -2.44 -13.81 9.99
C GLU A 205 -1.87 -12.41 10.28
N GLY A 206 -0.62 -12.19 9.85
CA GLY A 206 0.05 -10.90 9.92
C GLY A 206 -0.69 -9.83 9.13
N LYS A 207 -1.08 -10.12 7.89
CA LYS A 207 -1.84 -9.19 7.03
C LYS A 207 -3.21 -8.87 7.63
N ILE A 208 -3.92 -9.85 8.21
CA ILE A 208 -5.19 -9.60 8.91
C ILE A 208 -4.99 -8.64 10.09
N LYS A 209 -3.98 -8.86 10.95
CA LYS A 209 -3.70 -7.97 12.09
C LYS A 209 -3.33 -6.55 11.65
N ALA A 210 -2.50 -6.43 10.62
CA ALA A 210 -2.11 -5.14 10.06
C ALA A 210 -3.32 -4.38 9.50
N LEU A 211 -4.18 -5.07 8.73
CA LEU A 211 -5.41 -4.50 8.19
C LEU A 211 -6.39 -4.06 9.29
N GLN A 212 -6.56 -4.85 10.35
CA GLN A 212 -7.36 -4.49 11.53
C GLN A 212 -6.84 -3.20 12.18
N GLY A 213 -5.52 -3.11 12.37
CA GLY A 213 -4.87 -1.93 12.92
C GLY A 213 -5.09 -0.70 12.03
N PHE A 214 -4.98 -0.87 10.72
CA PHE A 214 -5.20 0.22 9.77
C PHE A 214 -6.67 0.66 9.73
N VAL A 215 -7.65 -0.26 9.73
CA VAL A 215 -9.09 0.07 9.86
C VAL A 215 -9.35 0.91 11.12
N SER A 216 -8.79 0.49 12.26
CA SER A 216 -8.94 1.22 13.52
C SER A 216 -8.31 2.61 13.46
N TYR A 217 -7.13 2.73 12.87
CA TYR A 217 -6.44 4.00 12.68
C TYR A 217 -7.23 4.97 11.79
N VAL A 218 -7.77 4.49 10.66
CA VAL A 218 -8.58 5.30 9.75
C VAL A 218 -9.87 5.78 10.42
N LYS A 219 -10.54 4.90 11.17
CA LYS A 219 -11.74 5.28 11.94
C LYS A 219 -11.46 6.33 13.00
N ASP A 220 -10.36 6.22 13.73
CA ASP A 220 -9.94 7.22 14.71
C ASP A 220 -9.61 8.57 14.06
N MET A 221 -8.88 8.55 12.93
CA MET A 221 -8.57 9.76 12.16
C MET A 221 -9.85 10.45 11.66
N ALA A 222 -10.77 9.71 11.05
CA ALA A 222 -12.05 10.24 10.59
C ALA A 222 -12.85 10.86 11.74
N SER A 223 -12.86 10.21 12.92
CA SER A 223 -13.51 10.75 14.14
C SER A 223 -12.89 12.06 14.60
N ARG A 224 -11.57 12.19 14.60
CA ARG A 224 -10.87 13.43 14.98
C ARG A 224 -11.12 14.57 13.99
N LEU A 225 -11.18 14.28 12.69
CA LEU A 225 -11.53 15.26 11.67
C LEU A 225 -12.97 15.76 11.85
N ARG A 226 -13.93 14.88 12.17
CA ARG A 226 -15.31 15.27 12.52
C ARG A 226 -15.35 16.22 13.72
N GLN A 227 -14.63 15.90 14.80
CA GLN A 227 -14.57 16.74 16.00
C GLN A 227 -13.98 18.12 15.70
N ARG A 228 -12.90 18.21 14.92
CA ARG A 228 -12.31 19.49 14.54
C ARG A 228 -13.25 20.33 13.67
N ALA A 229 -13.97 19.75 12.73
CA ALA A 229 -14.97 20.42 11.92
C ALA A 229 -16.10 21.00 12.78
N PHE A 230 -16.56 20.24 13.78
CA PHE A 230 -17.61 20.67 14.72
C PHE A 230 -17.19 21.86 15.60
N PHE A 231 -15.92 21.94 16.02
CA PHE A 231 -15.42 23.02 16.90
C PHE A 231 -14.99 24.30 16.15
N LYS A 232 -14.88 24.29 14.81
CA LYS A 232 -14.50 25.47 14.04
C LYS A 232 -15.67 26.40 13.69
N ASP A 233 -16.81 26.34 14.35
CA ASP A 233 -18.00 27.22 14.18
C ASP A 233 -18.48 27.42 12.71
N ASP A 234 -17.98 26.65 11.77
CA ASP A 234 -18.43 26.67 10.38
C ASP A 234 -19.63 25.72 10.21
N VAL A 235 -20.61 25.92 11.14
CA VAL A 235 -21.89 25.19 11.16
C VAL A 235 -22.74 25.52 9.92
N SER A 236 -22.34 26.56 9.14
CA SER A 236 -23.01 26.93 7.90
C SER A 236 -22.74 25.94 6.75
N ASN A 237 -21.63 25.23 6.80
CA ASN A 237 -21.31 24.17 5.85
C ASN A 237 -21.43 22.82 6.56
N ASN A 238 -22.57 22.17 6.46
CA ASN A 238 -22.92 20.84 6.94
C ASN A 238 -21.84 19.76 6.73
N PHE A 239 -20.61 20.03 7.12
CA PHE A 239 -19.50 19.08 7.10
C PHE A 239 -19.57 18.21 8.37
N VAL A 240 -20.53 17.34 8.40
CA VAL A 240 -20.44 16.10 9.15
C VAL A 240 -20.16 15.04 8.10
N PRO A 241 -18.95 14.53 7.96
CA PRO A 241 -18.77 13.32 7.18
C PRO A 241 -19.61 12.24 7.85
N ASP A 242 -20.73 11.93 7.26
CA ASP A 242 -21.52 10.73 7.60
C ASP A 242 -20.78 9.55 6.99
N PHE A 243 -19.66 9.17 7.63
CA PHE A 243 -18.60 8.48 6.94
C PHE A 243 -18.11 7.30 7.75
N GLU A 244 -18.60 6.13 7.38
CA GLU A 244 -17.87 4.89 7.64
C GLU A 244 -16.80 4.76 6.54
N PRO A 245 -15.52 4.96 6.84
CA PRO A 245 -14.48 4.93 5.84
C PRO A 245 -14.39 3.53 5.21
N THR A 246 -14.41 3.46 3.88
CA THR A 246 -14.15 2.23 3.14
C THR A 246 -12.71 2.21 2.66
N ILE A 247 -12.01 1.11 2.93
CA ILE A 247 -10.62 0.87 2.54
C ILE A 247 -10.61 -0.08 1.36
N GLY A 248 -9.92 0.26 0.28
CA GLY A 248 -9.60 -0.68 -0.79
C GLY A 248 -8.32 -1.45 -0.42
N PHE A 249 -8.39 -2.78 -0.32
CA PHE A 249 -7.20 -3.63 -0.13
C PHE A 249 -6.92 -4.47 -1.37
N SER A 250 -5.72 -4.38 -1.92
CA SER A 250 -5.28 -5.16 -3.08
C SER A 250 -4.10 -6.09 -2.74
N ASP A 251 -4.16 -7.31 -3.27
CA ASP A 251 -3.16 -8.36 -3.07
C ASP A 251 -3.20 -9.32 -4.28
N ASP A 252 -2.06 -9.86 -4.69
CA ASP A 252 -1.96 -10.82 -5.80
C ASP A 252 -2.19 -12.27 -5.35
N ASP A 253 -2.00 -12.57 -4.04
CA ASP A 253 -2.19 -13.92 -3.49
C ASP A 253 -3.65 -14.18 -3.08
N PRO A 254 -4.37 -15.10 -3.78
CA PRO A 254 -5.72 -15.48 -3.43
C PRO A 254 -5.88 -16.04 -2.00
N ALA A 255 -4.81 -16.61 -1.42
CA ALA A 255 -4.85 -17.15 -0.06
C ALA A 255 -4.97 -16.03 0.97
N ASN A 256 -4.22 -14.93 0.79
CA ASN A 256 -4.33 -13.74 1.62
C ASN A 256 -5.75 -13.15 1.55
N LEU A 257 -6.28 -12.96 0.34
CA LEU A 257 -7.62 -12.39 0.15
C LEU A 257 -8.71 -13.30 0.71
N LYS A 258 -8.57 -14.62 0.58
CA LYS A 258 -9.49 -15.58 1.20
C LYS A 258 -9.48 -15.45 2.71
N ALA A 259 -8.30 -15.43 3.34
CA ALA A 259 -8.15 -15.30 4.79
C ALA A 259 -8.76 -13.98 5.31
N ILE A 260 -8.50 -12.87 4.61
CA ILE A 260 -9.11 -11.56 4.92
C ILE A 260 -10.63 -11.59 4.72
N GLY A 261 -11.12 -12.17 3.62
CA GLY A 261 -12.55 -12.31 3.36
C GLY A 261 -13.29 -13.13 4.43
N ASP A 262 -12.68 -14.23 4.89
CA ASP A 262 -13.22 -15.07 5.96
C ASP A 262 -13.23 -14.31 7.30
N TYR A 263 -12.18 -13.53 7.59
CA TYR A 263 -12.13 -12.63 8.73
C TYR A 263 -13.24 -11.56 8.65
N LEU A 264 -13.38 -10.86 7.53
CA LEU A 264 -14.38 -9.80 7.35
C LEU A 264 -15.82 -10.33 7.51
N LYS A 265 -16.12 -11.52 6.98
CA LYS A 265 -17.44 -12.17 7.17
C LYS A 265 -17.73 -12.44 8.63
N LYS A 266 -16.72 -12.84 9.40
CA LYS A 266 -16.84 -13.15 10.84
C LYS A 266 -16.96 -11.87 11.68
N ALA A 267 -16.17 -10.85 11.36
CA ALA A 267 -16.12 -9.59 12.11
C ALA A 267 -17.32 -8.66 11.80
N TYR A 268 -17.87 -8.75 10.59
CA TYR A 268 -18.96 -7.89 10.09
C TYR A 268 -20.10 -8.75 9.50
N PRO A 269 -20.84 -9.48 10.34
CA PRO A 269 -21.86 -10.43 9.88
C PRO A 269 -23.06 -9.73 9.22
N ASP A 270 -23.35 -8.47 9.59
CA ASP A 270 -24.49 -7.69 9.09
C ASP A 270 -24.24 -7.01 7.73
N GLY A 271 -23.06 -7.17 7.14
CA GLY A 271 -22.80 -6.82 5.74
C GLY A 271 -22.03 -5.53 5.49
N ASP A 272 -22.00 -4.57 6.40
CA ASP A 272 -21.27 -3.29 6.23
C ASP A 272 -19.77 -3.47 6.52
N LYS A 273 -19.06 -4.00 5.53
CA LYS A 273 -17.62 -4.24 5.64
C LYS A 273 -16.84 -2.94 5.37
N PRO A 274 -15.91 -2.55 6.27
CA PRO A 274 -15.09 -1.37 6.07
C PRO A 274 -13.98 -1.57 5.03
N VAL A 275 -13.86 -2.76 4.45
CA VAL A 275 -12.81 -3.12 3.49
C VAL A 275 -13.43 -3.80 2.27
N LYS A 276 -13.07 -3.31 1.08
CA LYS A 276 -13.25 -3.99 -0.21
C LYS A 276 -11.95 -4.65 -0.61
N THR A 277 -12.00 -5.86 -1.11
CA THR A 277 -10.82 -6.65 -1.47
C THR A 277 -10.72 -6.83 -2.98
N TYR A 278 -9.48 -6.70 -3.50
CA TYR A 278 -9.18 -6.76 -4.92
C TYR A 278 -8.06 -7.75 -5.19
N LEU A 279 -8.33 -8.75 -6.02
CA LEU A 279 -7.32 -9.67 -6.54
C LEU A 279 -6.64 -9.04 -7.76
N THR A 280 -5.30 -9.05 -7.78
CA THR A 280 -4.46 -8.44 -8.82
C THR A 280 -3.58 -9.45 -9.57
N LYS A 281 -4.03 -10.67 -9.68
CA LYS A 281 -3.29 -11.75 -10.34
C LYS A 281 -3.29 -11.61 -11.87
N GLY A 282 -2.09 -11.81 -12.48
CA GLY A 282 -1.95 -11.83 -13.94
C GLY A 282 -2.14 -10.47 -14.62
N GLY A 283 -1.90 -9.37 -13.91
CA GLY A 283 -2.01 -8.01 -14.45
C GLY A 283 -3.45 -7.46 -14.50
N GLU A 284 -4.43 -8.21 -14.01
CA GLU A 284 -5.83 -7.78 -13.91
C GLU A 284 -6.20 -7.50 -12.44
N LYS A 285 -7.03 -6.48 -12.21
CA LYS A 285 -7.60 -6.15 -10.91
C LYS A 285 -9.09 -6.48 -10.89
N LYS A 286 -9.50 -7.31 -9.93
CA LYS A 286 -10.90 -7.76 -9.78
C LYS A 286 -11.33 -7.69 -8.32
N GLU A 287 -12.49 -7.07 -8.05
CA GLU A 287 -13.12 -7.09 -6.72
C GLU A 287 -13.59 -8.52 -6.38
N VAL A 288 -13.31 -8.99 -5.15
CA VAL A 288 -13.58 -10.37 -4.69
C VAL A 288 -14.23 -10.41 -3.31
#